data_01a8edcb6376289c0911c16d9007f3c1
#
_entry.id   01a8edcb6376289c0911c16d9007f3c1
#
_cell.length_a   1.000
_cell.length_b   1.000
_cell.length_c   1.000
_cell.angle_alpha   90.00
_cell.angle_beta   90.00
_cell.angle_gamma   90.00
#
_symmetry.space_group_name_H-M   'P 1'
#
loop_
_entity.id
_entity.type
_entity.pdbx_description
1 polymer ?
#
loop_
_entity_poly.entity_id
_entity_poly.type
_entity_poly.pdbx_seq_one_letter_code
_entity_poly.pdbx_strand_id
1 'polypeptide(L)'
;MKVLVVGSGGREHSLCWAIAKSTKCTEVICAPGNAGIANVARCVDIGVDDLVALVALAATEKVGLVVIGPEGPLVDGLADMLEA
;
A
#
# COMPACT_ATOMS: atom_id res chain seq x y z
N MET A 1 -9.93 -9.86 1.39
CA MET A 1 -8.83 -9.45 0.50
C MET A 1 -7.92 -8.49 1.26
N LYS A 2 -6.64 -8.72 1.21
CA LYS A 2 -5.66 -7.77 1.75
C LYS A 2 -5.38 -6.67 0.73
N VAL A 3 -5.24 -5.44 1.20
CA VAL A 3 -4.96 -4.28 0.35
C VAL A 3 -3.66 -3.64 0.81
N LEU A 4 -2.76 -3.38 -0.13
CA LEU A 4 -1.52 -2.65 0.12
C LEU A 4 -1.67 -1.22 -0.43
N VAL A 5 -1.47 -0.22 0.43
CA VAL A 5 -1.45 1.18 0.04
C VAL A 5 -0.01 1.67 0.11
N VAL A 6 0.50 2.22 -0.99
CA VAL A 6 1.87 2.72 -1.06
C VAL A 6 1.85 4.23 -0.90
N GLY A 7 2.48 4.72 0.14
CA GLY A 7 2.56 6.15 0.43
C GLY A 7 2.58 6.44 1.92
N SER A 8 2.67 7.73 2.28
CA SER A 8 2.79 8.14 3.68
C SER A 8 2.09 9.46 4.02
N GLY A 9 1.37 10.06 3.08
CA GLY A 9 0.73 11.35 3.26
C GLY A 9 -0.70 11.28 3.77
N GLY A 10 -1.33 12.44 3.93
CA GLY A 10 -2.72 12.53 4.38
C GLY A 10 -3.71 11.88 3.42
N ARG A 11 -3.41 11.87 2.12
CA ARG A 11 -4.23 11.21 1.12
C ARG A 11 -4.24 9.70 1.34
N GLU A 12 -3.09 9.12 1.62
CA GLU A 12 -2.97 7.69 1.89
C GLU A 12 -3.65 7.34 3.21
N HIS A 13 -3.60 8.24 4.20
CA HIS A 13 -4.34 8.05 5.45
C HIS A 13 -5.85 7.96 5.18
N SER A 14 -6.38 8.89 4.38
CA SER A 14 -7.80 8.89 4.03
C SER A 14 -8.19 7.63 3.26
N LEU A 15 -7.34 7.18 2.34
CA LEU A 15 -7.55 5.95 1.58
C LEU A 15 -7.59 4.73 2.49
N CYS A 16 -6.63 4.60 3.39
CA CYS A 16 -6.57 3.48 4.32
C CYS A 16 -7.82 3.43 5.20
N TRP A 17 -8.25 4.58 5.70
CA TRP A 17 -9.44 4.69 6.54
C TRP A 17 -10.69 4.25 5.79
N ALA A 18 -10.85 4.70 4.53
CA ALA A 18 -11.99 4.34 3.71
C ALA A 18 -11.97 2.85 3.34
N ILE A 19 -10.80 2.33 2.95
CA ILE A 19 -10.64 0.93 2.56
C ILE A 19 -10.89 0.00 3.74
N ALA A 20 -10.42 0.38 4.93
CA ALA A 20 -10.59 -0.44 6.13
C ALA A 20 -12.06 -0.64 6.50
N LYS A 21 -12.94 0.23 6.05
CA LYS A 21 -14.39 0.10 6.28
C LYS A 21 -15.07 -0.88 5.33
N SER A 22 -14.39 -1.28 4.25
CA SER A 22 -14.99 -2.20 3.29
C SER A 22 -15.08 -3.61 3.86
N THR A 23 -16.25 -4.24 3.70
CA THR A 23 -16.45 -5.61 4.14
C THR A 23 -15.63 -6.62 3.34
N LYS A 24 -15.14 -6.22 2.17
CA LYS A 24 -14.31 -7.07 1.32
C LYS A 24 -12.84 -7.02 1.70
N CYS A 25 -12.44 -6.05 2.51
CA CYS A 25 -11.06 -5.88 2.95
C CYS A 25 -10.84 -6.61 4.27
N THR A 26 -9.89 -7.55 4.30
CA THR A 26 -9.55 -8.28 5.51
C THR A 26 -8.42 -7.60 6.30
N GLU A 27 -7.52 -6.90 5.60
CA GLU A 27 -6.44 -6.17 6.23
C GLU A 27 -5.92 -5.08 5.28
N VAL A 28 -5.61 -3.91 5.84
CA VAL A 28 -4.94 -2.83 5.10
C VAL A 28 -3.49 -2.77 5.58
N ILE A 29 -2.57 -2.78 4.62
CA ILE A 29 -1.13 -2.61 4.85
C ILE A 29 -0.72 -1.32 4.15
N CYS A 30 0.04 -0.47 4.81
CA CYS A 30 0.54 0.76 4.20
C CYS A 30 2.06 0.80 4.29
N ALA A 31 2.71 1.15 3.21
CA ALA A 31 4.18 1.24 3.17
C ALA A 31 4.61 2.58 2.57
N PRO A 32 5.37 3.39 3.29
CA PRO A 32 5.82 3.23 4.66
C PRO A 32 4.77 3.62 5.70
N GLY A 33 3.72 4.35 5.32
CA GLY A 33 2.73 4.84 6.24
C GLY A 33 3.25 5.96 7.15
N ASN A 34 2.50 6.27 8.20
CA ASN A 34 2.89 7.23 9.23
C ASN A 34 2.14 6.89 10.52
N ALA A 35 2.39 7.68 11.57
CA ALA A 35 1.79 7.41 12.89
C ALA A 35 0.26 7.47 12.87
N GLY A 36 -0.33 8.37 12.10
CA GLY A 36 -1.80 8.44 11.95
C GLY A 36 -2.35 7.23 11.22
N ILE A 37 -1.68 6.82 10.15
CA ILE A 37 -2.07 5.65 9.36
C ILE A 37 -1.98 4.38 10.20
N ALA A 38 -1.04 4.30 11.13
CA ALA A 38 -0.88 3.13 12.00
C ALA A 38 -2.11 2.84 12.85
N ASN A 39 -3.00 3.80 13.02
CA ASN A 39 -4.26 3.59 13.74
C ASN A 39 -5.31 2.84 12.92
N VAL A 40 -5.16 2.79 11.59
CA VAL A 40 -6.15 2.18 10.70
C VAL A 40 -5.56 1.12 9.78
N ALA A 41 -4.24 0.99 9.73
CA ALA A 41 -3.55 0.05 8.85
C ALA A 41 -2.26 -0.44 9.51
N ARG A 42 -1.77 -1.59 9.05
CA ARG A 42 -0.45 -2.07 9.47
C ARG A 42 0.60 -1.39 8.61
N CYS A 43 1.47 -0.59 9.22
CA CYS A 43 2.53 0.10 8.50
C CYS A 43 3.78 -0.79 8.42
N VAL A 44 4.39 -0.84 7.24
CA VAL A 44 5.63 -1.58 7.00
C VAL A 44 6.68 -0.60 6.52
N ASP A 45 7.85 -0.63 7.12
CA ASP A 45 8.92 0.34 6.83
C ASP A 45 9.62 0.03 5.51
N ILE A 46 8.93 0.25 4.42
CA ILE A 46 9.46 0.12 3.07
C ILE A 46 9.20 1.44 2.35
N GLY A 47 10.26 2.06 1.83
CA GLY A 47 10.14 3.32 1.11
C GLY A 47 9.37 3.18 -0.19
N VAL A 48 8.72 4.26 -0.62
CA VAL A 48 7.94 4.27 -1.87
C VAL A 48 8.79 4.05 -3.11
N ASP A 49 10.10 4.26 -3.01
CA ASP A 49 11.06 4.06 -4.10
C ASP A 49 11.66 2.65 -4.10
N ASP A 50 11.38 1.82 -3.12
CA ASP A 50 11.91 0.47 -3.04
C ASP A 50 10.96 -0.53 -3.70
N LEU A 51 10.95 -0.52 -5.03
CA LEU A 51 10.03 -1.32 -5.83
C LEU A 51 10.17 -2.82 -5.57
N VAL A 52 11.40 -3.30 -5.43
CA VAL A 52 11.66 -4.73 -5.21
C VAL A 52 11.04 -5.18 -3.88
N ALA A 53 11.24 -4.40 -2.83
CA ALA A 53 10.70 -4.73 -1.51
C ALA A 53 9.17 -4.64 -1.50
N LEU A 54 8.58 -3.67 -2.22
CA LEU A 54 7.12 -3.53 -2.30
C LEU A 54 6.50 -4.73 -3.03
N VAL A 55 7.10 -5.18 -4.12
CA VAL A 55 6.63 -6.36 -4.86
C VAL A 55 6.74 -7.61 -3.99
N ALA A 56 7.86 -7.77 -3.28
CA ALA A 56 8.06 -8.90 -2.38
C ALA A 56 7.03 -8.90 -1.25
N LEU A 57 6.73 -7.73 -0.70
CA LEU A 57 5.71 -7.59 0.34
C LEU A 57 4.33 -8.02 -0.19
N ALA A 58 3.95 -7.53 -1.35
CA ALA A 58 2.66 -7.86 -1.96
C ALA A 58 2.54 -9.37 -2.19
N ALA A 59 3.60 -10.01 -2.67
CA ALA A 59 3.61 -11.44 -2.91
C ALA A 59 3.57 -12.25 -1.61
N THR A 60 4.38 -11.87 -0.62
CA THR A 60 4.46 -12.56 0.66
C THR A 60 3.14 -12.49 1.43
N GLU A 61 2.49 -11.33 1.41
CA GLU A 61 1.23 -11.10 2.11
C GLU A 61 0.01 -11.56 1.30
N LYS A 62 0.21 -11.98 0.06
CA LYS A 62 -0.87 -12.38 -0.85
C LYS A 62 -1.90 -11.27 -1.02
N VAL A 63 -1.41 -10.07 -1.26
CA VAL A 63 -2.23 -8.88 -1.42
C VAL A 63 -3.10 -9.00 -2.68
N GLY A 64 -4.39 -8.72 -2.55
CA GLY A 64 -5.33 -8.78 -3.66
C GLY A 64 -5.46 -7.48 -4.45
N LEU A 65 -5.07 -6.35 -3.85
CA LEU A 65 -5.15 -5.04 -4.49
C LEU A 65 -4.03 -4.16 -3.99
N VAL A 66 -3.33 -3.48 -4.90
CA VAL A 66 -2.30 -2.49 -4.57
C VAL A 66 -2.81 -1.13 -5.02
N VAL A 67 -2.87 -0.18 -4.07
CA VAL A 67 -3.24 1.21 -4.34
C VAL A 67 -1.99 2.05 -4.19
N ILE A 68 -1.62 2.76 -5.25
CA ILE A 68 -0.39 3.55 -5.29
C ILE A 68 -0.76 5.02 -5.30
N GLY A 69 -0.11 5.81 -4.44
CA GLY A 69 -0.27 7.26 -4.45
C GLY A 69 0.15 7.84 -5.80
N PRO A 70 -0.34 9.03 -6.17
CA PRO A 70 -0.12 9.59 -7.50
C PRO A 70 1.28 10.20 -7.65
N GLU A 71 2.32 9.39 -7.53
CA GLU A 71 3.71 9.82 -7.50
C GLU A 71 4.45 9.52 -8.81
N GLY A 72 3.89 9.93 -9.93
CA GLY A 72 4.59 9.99 -11.21
C GLY A 72 5.19 8.66 -11.68
N PRO A 73 6.46 8.67 -12.13
CA PRO A 73 7.08 7.51 -12.78
C PRO A 73 7.15 6.26 -11.90
N LEU A 74 7.14 6.43 -10.60
CA LEU A 74 7.20 5.32 -9.67
C LEU A 74 5.96 4.42 -9.79
N VAL A 75 4.80 5.02 -10.05
CA VAL A 75 3.54 4.30 -10.21
C VAL A 75 3.63 3.32 -11.37
N ASP A 76 4.12 3.79 -12.52
CA ASP A 76 4.23 2.96 -13.72
C ASP A 76 5.23 1.82 -13.51
N GLY A 77 6.38 2.11 -12.90
CA GLY A 77 7.40 1.10 -12.65
C GLY A 77 6.89 -0.01 -11.72
N LEU A 78 6.18 0.36 -10.68
CA LEU A 78 5.63 -0.61 -9.75
C LEU A 78 4.53 -1.47 -10.39
N ALA A 79 3.65 -0.84 -11.17
CA ALA A 79 2.60 -1.55 -11.88
C ALA A 79 3.17 -2.60 -12.82
N ASP A 80 4.22 -2.23 -13.58
CA ASP A 80 4.90 -3.16 -14.49
C ASP A 80 5.49 -4.35 -13.74
N MET A 81 6.12 -4.12 -12.60
CA MET A 81 6.71 -5.20 -11.80
C MET A 81 5.64 -6.14 -11.22
N LEU A 82 4.49 -5.58 -10.82
CA LEU A 82 3.41 -6.38 -10.25
C LEU A 82 2.69 -7.23 -11.31
N GLU A 83 2.65 -6.76 -12.55
CA GLU A 83 2.04 -7.49 -13.65
C GLU A 83 2.95 -8.58 -14.22
N ALA A 84 4.25 -8.45 -13.99
CA ALA A 84 5.20 -9.44 -14.43
C ALA A 84 5.16 -10.68 -13.51
#